data_4cc896af7087d839653fae1c5b086587
#
_entry.id   4cc896af7087d839653fae1c5b086587
#
_cell.length_a   1.000
_cell.length_b   1.000
_cell.length_c   1.000
_cell.angle_alpha   90.00
_cell.angle_beta   90.00
_cell.angle_gamma   90.00
#
_symmetry.space_group_name_H-M   'P 1'
#
loop_
_entity.id
_entity.type
_entity.pdbx_description
1 polymer ?
#
loop_
_entity_poly.entity_id
_entity_poly.type
_entity_poly.pdbx_seq_one_letter_code
_entity_poly.pdbx_strand_id
1 'polypeptide(L)'
;MSTPDDRHHSLPRRRFLAASGAVLGLGALHALTGTAASAAETPQWRPGVRFAPARNWINDPNGLVHFQGEYHLFFQHNPDGDQWGNMSWGHAVSPDLVRWQELPVALEPDELGEIYSGSAVVDHHDTSGFFGGQPGLVAIYTSAGDTQQQCLAHSSDRGRTWTKYEGNPVIPNPGVQDFRDPKVFWHAPTGRWVLLLAVGDRIHVHGSPNLRDWELLSEFGAGHGSHGGVWECPDLFELPVDGDPGRTKWVLIVSINPGGPAGGSATQYFLGDFDGTTFISDGAPDEIRWVDRGADFYAPQSFSDVPDGRRLWLGWMSNWDYAEEIPTDPWRGSMTTPRQLGLTDTGDGVRLVQQPVDELAAVRSNRRAWRGVIGTGRSPEFSGTSLEVLATFQPGAARSFGVDVFAGGGHRTRIGYDVAAQELFVDRTGSGTALISPAFPARHATPLAPTGDRLPLRIIADRSGVEVFAAGGRAVLTDLVFPDRGSDRVHLFADGGNAAVEVEVFDLTP
;
A
#
# COMPACT_ATOMS: atom_id res chain seq x y z
N MET A 1 -47.11 22.95 44.64
CA MET A 1 -48.29 23.49 43.92
C MET A 1 -48.19 22.96 42.53
N SER A 2 -48.90 22.03 42.33
CA SER A 2 -50.05 21.51 41.57
C SER A 2 -49.59 20.71 40.36
N THR A 3 -49.62 19.41 40.46
CA THR A 3 -50.06 18.46 39.44
C THR A 3 -51.61 18.52 39.37
N PRO A 4 -52.35 17.89 38.48
CA PRO A 4 -52.10 16.77 37.55
C PRO A 4 -52.75 16.96 36.13
N ASP A 5 -52.69 16.06 35.17
CA ASP A 5 -53.73 15.06 34.93
C ASP A 5 -53.43 14.14 33.75
N ASP A 6 -53.64 12.88 33.99
CA ASP A 6 -53.72 11.74 33.04
C ASP A 6 -54.89 11.88 32.06
N ARG A 7 -54.78 11.29 30.85
CA ARG A 7 -55.83 10.49 30.22
C ARG A 7 -55.35 9.50 29.14
N HIS A 8 -55.48 8.25 29.49
CA HIS A 8 -55.55 7.07 28.59
C HIS A 8 -56.72 7.21 27.57
N HIS A 9 -56.50 6.75 26.35
CA HIS A 9 -57.54 6.10 25.58
C HIS A 9 -57.04 4.90 24.79
N SER A 10 -57.59 3.75 25.13
CA SER A 10 -57.41 2.44 24.50
C SER A 10 -58.58 2.07 23.59
N LEU A 11 -58.28 1.21 22.56
CA LEU A 11 -59.09 0.18 21.90
C LEU A 11 -59.93 0.61 20.65
N PRO A 12 -60.37 -0.33 19.77
CA PRO A 12 -60.25 -1.82 19.78
C PRO A 12 -59.86 -2.51 18.43
N ARG A 13 -59.55 -3.78 18.57
CA ARG A 13 -59.48 -4.80 17.51
C ARG A 13 -60.82 -5.06 16.85
N ARG A 14 -60.86 -5.22 15.49
CA ARG A 14 -61.93 -5.95 14.81
C ARG A 14 -61.36 -7.04 13.90
N ARG A 15 -61.72 -8.28 14.22
CA ARG A 15 -61.68 -9.45 13.34
C ARG A 15 -62.77 -9.34 12.30
N PHE A 16 -62.51 -9.80 11.07
CA PHE A 16 -63.56 -10.27 10.17
C PHE A 16 -63.15 -11.52 9.42
N LEU A 17 -64.14 -12.39 9.30
CA LEU A 17 -64.09 -13.77 8.88
C LEU A 17 -63.97 -13.91 7.35
N ALA A 18 -63.62 -15.13 6.97
CA ALA A 18 -63.51 -15.67 5.62
C ALA A 18 -64.83 -15.72 4.87
N ALA A 19 -64.76 -15.55 3.56
CA ALA A 19 -65.77 -16.09 2.64
C ALA A 19 -65.05 -16.57 1.38
N SER A 20 -65.22 -17.86 1.10
CA SER A 20 -64.76 -18.60 -0.08
C SER A 20 -65.66 -18.24 -1.28
N GLY A 21 -65.08 -17.98 -2.44
CA GLY A 21 -65.79 -17.89 -3.71
C GLY A 21 -64.85 -18.27 -4.86
N ALA A 22 -65.11 -19.44 -5.44
CA ALA A 22 -64.44 -19.91 -6.64
C ALA A 22 -65.04 -19.25 -7.88
N VAL A 23 -64.21 -18.71 -8.75
CA VAL A 23 -64.54 -18.41 -10.16
C VAL A 23 -63.36 -18.77 -11.05
N LEU A 24 -63.71 -19.54 -12.10
CA LEU A 24 -62.84 -20.08 -13.15
C LEU A 24 -62.27 -19.04 -14.08
N GLY A 25 -61.02 -19.20 -14.42
CA GLY A 25 -60.42 -19.13 -15.73
C GLY A 25 -60.37 -17.79 -16.49
N LEU A 26 -59.18 -17.31 -16.70
CA LEU A 26 -58.69 -16.82 -18.00
C LEU A 26 -57.18 -16.60 -17.87
N GLY A 27 -56.40 -17.32 -18.64
CA GLY A 27 -54.94 -17.22 -18.67
C GLY A 27 -54.50 -15.86 -19.19
N ALA A 28 -53.75 -15.11 -18.38
CA ALA A 28 -52.94 -13.99 -18.82
C ALA A 28 -51.45 -14.42 -18.64
N LEU A 29 -50.78 -14.68 -19.74
CA LEU A 29 -49.34 -14.75 -19.80
C LEU A 29 -48.76 -13.42 -19.30
N HIS A 30 -48.35 -13.36 -18.05
CA HIS A 30 -47.48 -12.26 -17.61
C HIS A 30 -46.09 -12.61 -18.11
N ALA A 31 -45.66 -11.93 -19.15
CA ALA A 31 -44.26 -11.80 -19.53
C ALA A 31 -43.50 -11.25 -18.30
N LEU A 32 -42.72 -12.09 -17.66
CA LEU A 32 -41.70 -11.67 -16.72
C LEU A 32 -40.71 -10.80 -17.50
N THR A 33 -40.94 -9.50 -17.56
CA THR A 33 -39.89 -8.55 -17.88
C THR A 33 -38.91 -8.57 -16.69
N GLY A 34 -37.94 -9.47 -16.80
CA GLY A 34 -36.75 -9.38 -15.96
C GLY A 34 -36.13 -8.01 -16.22
N THR A 35 -36.27 -7.09 -15.28
CA THR A 35 -35.39 -5.93 -15.22
C THR A 35 -33.99 -6.50 -15.09
N ALA A 36 -33.24 -6.49 -16.19
CA ALA A 36 -31.80 -6.71 -16.12
C ALA A 36 -31.28 -5.68 -15.12
N ALA A 37 -30.77 -6.15 -13.99
CA ALA A 37 -30.04 -5.30 -13.07
C ALA A 37 -28.95 -4.65 -13.90
N SER A 38 -29.02 -3.33 -14.10
CA SER A 38 -27.95 -2.56 -14.70
C SER A 38 -26.73 -2.86 -13.87
N ALA A 39 -25.70 -3.44 -14.49
CA ALA A 39 -24.42 -3.60 -13.81
C ALA A 39 -24.03 -2.21 -13.31
N ALA A 40 -23.86 -2.07 -12.00
CA ALA A 40 -23.49 -0.80 -11.40
C ALA A 40 -22.19 -0.32 -12.09
N GLU A 41 -22.18 0.88 -12.59
CA GLU A 41 -21.03 1.46 -13.27
C GLU A 41 -19.85 1.49 -12.29
N THR A 42 -18.71 0.93 -12.68
CA THR A 42 -17.50 0.97 -11.82
C THR A 42 -17.17 2.44 -11.55
N PRO A 43 -16.98 2.83 -10.27
CA PRO A 43 -16.60 4.20 -9.94
C PRO A 43 -15.35 4.64 -10.70
N GLN A 44 -15.33 5.90 -11.15
CA GLN A 44 -14.36 6.44 -12.12
C GLN A 44 -12.89 6.13 -11.77
N TRP A 45 -12.52 6.27 -10.50
CA TRP A 45 -11.14 6.16 -10.04
C TRP A 45 -10.84 4.86 -9.27
N ARG A 46 -11.78 3.92 -9.23
CA ARG A 46 -11.53 2.64 -8.55
C ARG A 46 -10.41 1.88 -9.24
N PRO A 47 -9.30 1.57 -8.53
CA PRO A 47 -8.19 0.83 -9.10
C PRO A 47 -8.63 -0.49 -9.74
N GLY A 48 -7.94 -0.87 -10.82
CA GLY A 48 -8.16 -2.15 -11.50
C GLY A 48 -7.34 -3.29 -10.90
N VAL A 49 -6.08 -3.03 -10.55
CA VAL A 49 -5.14 -4.08 -10.09
C VAL A 49 -4.56 -3.81 -8.69
N ARG A 50 -4.77 -2.63 -8.14
CA ARG A 50 -4.37 -2.30 -6.78
C ARG A 50 -5.52 -2.54 -5.82
N PHE A 51 -5.22 -2.97 -4.60
CA PHE A 51 -6.24 -3.11 -3.57
C PHE A 51 -6.79 -1.74 -3.15
N ALA A 52 -8.12 -1.64 -3.12
CA ALA A 52 -8.87 -0.58 -2.46
C ALA A 52 -10.10 -1.21 -1.81
N PRO A 53 -10.53 -0.77 -0.63
CA PRO A 53 -11.66 -1.37 0.08
C PRO A 53 -12.97 -1.13 -0.69
N ALA A 54 -13.99 -1.92 -0.42
CA ALA A 54 -15.29 -1.72 -1.02
C ALA A 54 -15.84 -0.32 -0.72
N ARG A 55 -15.59 0.19 0.49
CA ARG A 55 -15.99 1.51 0.98
C ARG A 55 -15.10 1.97 2.13
N ASN A 56 -15.23 3.24 2.49
CA ASN A 56 -14.68 3.86 3.67
C ASN A 56 -13.15 4.05 3.61
N TRP A 57 -12.58 4.58 4.69
CA TRP A 57 -11.17 4.95 4.83
C TRP A 57 -10.26 3.74 4.97
N ILE A 58 -9.10 3.80 4.30
CA ILE A 58 -7.92 2.99 4.64
C ILE A 58 -6.65 3.83 4.61
N ASN A 59 -5.67 3.45 5.45
CA ASN A 59 -4.28 3.90 5.36
C ASN A 59 -3.32 2.70 5.45
N ASP A 60 -2.39 2.63 6.37
CA ASP A 60 -1.27 1.71 6.45
C ASP A 60 -1.63 0.24 6.18
N PRO A 61 -0.85 -0.48 5.37
CA PRO A 61 -0.91 -1.94 5.35
C PRO A 61 -0.40 -2.50 6.68
N ASN A 62 -1.11 -3.48 7.20
CA ASN A 62 -0.81 -4.15 8.46
C ASN A 62 -0.76 -5.65 8.28
N GLY A 63 -0.08 -6.34 9.19
CA GLY A 63 -0.19 -7.78 9.35
C GLY A 63 0.10 -8.60 8.09
N LEU A 64 0.96 -8.10 7.19
CA LEU A 64 1.26 -8.76 5.92
C LEU A 64 1.94 -10.11 6.18
N VAL A 65 1.25 -11.21 5.84
CA VAL A 65 1.74 -12.57 6.10
C VAL A 65 1.20 -13.55 5.04
N HIS A 66 2.02 -14.52 4.64
CA HIS A 66 1.54 -15.65 3.87
C HIS A 66 1.28 -16.84 4.80
N PHE A 67 0.11 -17.43 4.75
CA PHE A 67 -0.23 -18.59 5.55
C PHE A 67 -1.17 -19.56 4.82
N GLN A 68 -0.77 -20.83 4.73
CA GLN A 68 -1.56 -21.92 4.13
C GLN A 68 -2.16 -21.59 2.75
N GLY A 69 -1.32 -20.99 1.86
CA GLY A 69 -1.67 -20.71 0.47
C GLY A 69 -2.40 -19.38 0.24
N GLU A 70 -2.50 -18.53 1.24
CA GLU A 70 -3.11 -17.22 1.14
C GLU A 70 -2.13 -16.13 1.60
N TYR A 71 -2.04 -15.04 0.83
CA TYR A 71 -1.44 -13.78 1.26
C TYR A 71 -2.51 -13.00 1.99
N HIS A 72 -2.23 -12.59 3.21
CA HIS A 72 -3.10 -11.75 4.03
C HIS A 72 -2.62 -10.30 4.00
N LEU A 73 -3.53 -9.40 3.76
CA LEU A 73 -3.37 -7.95 3.88
C LEU A 73 -4.39 -7.47 4.91
N PHE A 74 -3.91 -7.10 6.08
CA PHE A 74 -4.67 -6.27 6.99
C PHE A 74 -4.35 -4.81 6.72
N PHE A 75 -5.20 -3.91 7.13
CA PHE A 75 -5.00 -2.47 6.88
C PHE A 75 -5.74 -1.63 7.91
N GLN A 76 -5.20 -0.47 8.19
CA GLN A 76 -5.90 0.53 8.97
C GLN A 76 -7.21 0.90 8.27
N HIS A 77 -8.33 0.81 8.98
CA HIS A 77 -9.65 0.96 8.42
C HIS A 77 -10.60 1.68 9.38
N ASN A 78 -11.30 2.69 8.88
CA ASN A 78 -12.47 3.22 9.57
C ASN A 78 -13.72 2.54 8.98
N PRO A 79 -14.35 1.59 9.68
CA PRO A 79 -15.50 0.88 9.13
C PRO A 79 -16.78 1.75 9.00
N ASP A 80 -16.80 2.91 9.66
CA ASP A 80 -17.99 3.77 9.76
C ASP A 80 -17.92 5.04 8.89
N GLY A 81 -16.76 5.35 8.30
CA GLY A 81 -16.60 6.59 7.54
C GLY A 81 -15.40 6.61 6.59
N ASP A 82 -15.36 7.66 5.77
CA ASP A 82 -14.32 7.89 4.77
C ASP A 82 -13.23 8.89 5.21
N GLN A 83 -13.19 9.21 6.52
CA GLN A 83 -12.16 10.02 7.17
C GLN A 83 -11.37 9.16 8.15
N TRP A 84 -10.15 9.60 8.48
CA TRP A 84 -9.36 8.96 9.51
C TRP A 84 -10.04 9.05 10.89
N GLY A 85 -9.97 7.97 11.65
CA GLY A 85 -10.58 7.82 12.98
C GLY A 85 -11.27 6.48 13.13
N ASN A 86 -11.67 6.11 14.34
CA ASN A 86 -12.35 4.86 14.66
C ASN A 86 -11.61 3.63 14.10
N MET A 87 -10.27 3.62 14.30
CA MET A 87 -9.38 2.67 13.64
C MET A 87 -9.58 1.23 14.08
N SER A 88 -9.79 0.40 13.09
CA SER A 88 -9.90 -1.06 13.14
C SER A 88 -8.91 -1.68 12.15
N TRP A 89 -8.66 -3.00 12.21
CA TRP A 89 -8.00 -3.69 11.11
C TRP A 89 -9.03 -4.28 10.16
N GLY A 90 -9.10 -3.69 8.95
CA GLY A 90 -9.72 -4.36 7.81
C GLY A 90 -8.87 -5.55 7.37
N HIS A 91 -9.43 -6.43 6.54
CA HIS A 91 -8.76 -7.66 6.12
C HIS A 91 -9.09 -8.00 4.67
N ALA A 92 -8.08 -8.37 3.90
CA ALA A 92 -8.23 -8.96 2.59
C ALA A 92 -7.26 -10.13 2.41
N VAL A 93 -7.60 -11.06 1.53
CA VAL A 93 -6.77 -12.21 1.18
C VAL A 93 -6.59 -12.32 -0.32
N SER A 94 -5.44 -12.86 -0.74
CA SER A 94 -5.15 -13.14 -2.14
C SER A 94 -4.39 -14.46 -2.28
N PRO A 95 -4.70 -15.29 -3.30
CA PRO A 95 -3.87 -16.44 -3.63
C PRO A 95 -2.62 -16.06 -4.44
N ASP A 96 -2.57 -14.87 -5.02
CA ASP A 96 -1.61 -14.48 -6.06
C ASP A 96 -1.14 -13.02 -6.01
N LEU A 97 -1.38 -12.30 -4.92
CA LEU A 97 -0.99 -10.88 -4.71
C LEU A 97 -1.70 -9.87 -5.63
N VAL A 98 -2.49 -10.31 -6.59
CA VAL A 98 -3.14 -9.45 -7.60
C VAL A 98 -4.66 -9.47 -7.47
N ARG A 99 -5.23 -10.63 -7.18
CA ARG A 99 -6.68 -10.79 -6.99
C ARG A 99 -6.99 -10.82 -5.50
N TRP A 100 -7.51 -9.72 -5.00
CA TRP A 100 -7.82 -9.57 -3.57
C TRP A 100 -9.30 -9.79 -3.29
N GLN A 101 -9.59 -10.54 -2.25
CA GLN A 101 -10.92 -10.69 -1.68
C GLN A 101 -10.96 -10.03 -0.31
N GLU A 102 -11.80 -9.00 -0.17
CA GLU A 102 -12.06 -8.36 1.12
C GLU A 102 -12.86 -9.29 2.02
N LEU A 103 -12.49 -9.34 3.28
CA LEU A 103 -13.11 -10.12 4.35
C LEU A 103 -13.71 -9.17 5.42
N PRO A 104 -14.50 -9.68 6.37
CA PRO A 104 -14.94 -8.89 7.51
C PRO A 104 -13.76 -8.28 8.28
N VAL A 105 -14.01 -7.18 9.00
CA VAL A 105 -13.07 -6.55 9.92
C VAL A 105 -12.48 -7.61 10.86
N ALA A 106 -11.15 -7.64 10.97
CA ALA A 106 -10.43 -8.64 11.74
C ALA A 106 -10.29 -8.27 13.22
N LEU A 107 -9.94 -7.01 13.48
CA LEU A 107 -9.77 -6.48 14.84
C LEU A 107 -10.55 -5.18 14.99
N GLU A 108 -11.40 -5.11 15.98
CA GLU A 108 -12.21 -3.94 16.35
C GLU A 108 -11.70 -3.33 17.65
N PRO A 109 -11.91 -2.02 17.90
CA PRO A 109 -11.60 -1.36 19.17
C PRO A 109 -12.18 -2.08 20.38
N ASP A 110 -11.56 -1.90 21.54
CA ASP A 110 -12.03 -2.38 22.84
C ASP A 110 -11.75 -1.34 23.92
N GLU A 111 -11.81 -1.75 25.20
CA GLU A 111 -11.54 -0.87 26.35
C GLU A 111 -10.10 -0.33 26.42
N LEU A 112 -9.15 -0.95 25.69
CA LEU A 112 -7.76 -0.46 25.61
C LEU A 112 -7.59 0.60 24.52
N GLY A 113 -8.54 0.75 23.60
CA GLY A 113 -8.55 1.79 22.59
C GLY A 113 -8.75 1.29 21.15
N GLU A 114 -8.47 2.18 20.20
CA GLU A 114 -8.48 1.90 18.75
C GLU A 114 -7.34 0.95 18.36
N ILE A 115 -7.50 0.29 17.23
CA ILE A 115 -6.48 -0.64 16.71
C ILE A 115 -5.62 0.07 15.69
N TYR A 116 -4.44 0.54 16.12
CA TYR A 116 -3.46 1.17 15.25
C TYR A 116 -2.56 0.12 14.58
N SER A 117 -1.60 0.59 13.79
CA SER A 117 -0.76 -0.24 12.94
C SER A 117 0.05 -1.30 13.70
N GLY A 118 0.45 -2.32 12.98
CA GLY A 118 1.21 -3.44 13.49
C GLY A 118 1.45 -4.53 12.44
N SER A 119 1.88 -5.71 12.89
CA SER A 119 2.29 -6.81 12.02
C SER A 119 1.67 -8.14 12.43
N ALA A 120 1.78 -9.15 11.55
CA ALA A 120 1.42 -10.52 11.86
C ALA A 120 2.53 -11.49 11.46
N VAL A 121 2.63 -12.59 12.20
CA VAL A 121 3.57 -13.67 11.97
C VAL A 121 2.89 -15.02 12.08
N VAL A 122 3.48 -16.04 11.47
CA VAL A 122 3.13 -17.44 11.74
C VAL A 122 3.98 -17.93 12.91
N ASP A 123 3.36 -18.30 14.02
CA ASP A 123 4.02 -19.01 15.09
C ASP A 123 4.06 -20.50 14.75
N HIS A 124 5.08 -20.91 13.98
CA HIS A 124 5.23 -22.28 13.49
C HIS A 124 5.40 -23.33 14.57
N HIS A 125 5.90 -22.95 15.74
CA HIS A 125 6.25 -23.84 16.82
C HIS A 125 5.40 -23.66 18.09
N ASP A 126 4.33 -22.86 17.98
CA ASP A 126 3.48 -22.53 19.11
C ASP A 126 4.28 -22.01 20.33
N THR A 127 5.25 -21.16 20.05
CA THR A 127 6.08 -20.54 21.11
C THR A 127 5.23 -19.69 22.05
N SER A 128 4.14 -19.12 21.52
CA SER A 128 3.17 -18.35 22.28
C SER A 128 2.26 -19.22 23.17
N GLY A 129 2.14 -20.50 22.88
CA GLY A 129 1.26 -21.43 23.60
C GLY A 129 -0.24 -21.25 23.31
N PHE A 130 -0.60 -20.59 22.20
CA PHE A 130 -2.00 -20.32 21.84
C PHE A 130 -2.64 -21.44 21.04
N PHE A 131 -1.86 -22.33 20.43
CA PHE A 131 -2.32 -23.20 19.35
C PHE A 131 -2.27 -24.71 19.68
N GLY A 132 -1.89 -25.07 20.92
CA GLY A 132 -1.83 -26.48 21.35
C GLY A 132 -0.78 -27.29 20.56
N GLY A 133 0.32 -26.68 20.19
CA GLY A 133 1.42 -27.29 19.44
C GLY A 133 1.24 -27.28 17.91
N GLN A 134 0.25 -26.57 17.37
CA GLN A 134 0.02 -26.40 15.94
C GLN A 134 0.47 -25.00 15.50
N PRO A 135 0.78 -24.78 14.19
CA PRO A 135 1.00 -23.44 13.67
C PRO A 135 -0.25 -22.56 13.73
N GLY A 136 -0.08 -21.26 13.99
CA GLY A 136 -1.15 -20.29 13.96
C GLY A 136 -0.66 -18.87 13.72
N LEU A 137 -1.60 -17.95 13.47
CA LEU A 137 -1.28 -16.54 13.25
C LEU A 137 -1.31 -15.76 14.57
N VAL A 138 -0.29 -14.93 14.78
CA VAL A 138 -0.25 -13.97 15.88
C VAL A 138 -0.11 -12.58 15.28
N ALA A 139 -1.06 -11.69 15.60
CA ALA A 139 -1.00 -10.27 15.31
C ALA A 139 -0.46 -9.52 16.52
N ILE A 140 0.43 -8.56 16.29
CA ILE A 140 0.91 -7.61 17.29
C ILE A 140 0.59 -6.23 16.75
N TYR A 141 -0.15 -5.44 17.52
CA TYR A 141 -0.69 -4.15 17.11
C TYR A 141 -0.58 -3.14 18.25
N THR A 142 -0.65 -1.86 17.90
CA THR A 142 -0.77 -0.81 18.89
C THR A 142 -2.23 -0.60 19.24
N SER A 143 -2.57 -0.68 20.53
CA SER A 143 -3.84 -0.21 21.05
C SER A 143 -3.69 1.24 21.48
N ALA A 144 -4.56 2.13 20.99
CA ALA A 144 -4.48 3.58 21.18
C ALA A 144 -5.74 4.09 21.90
N GLY A 145 -5.66 4.11 23.23
CA GLY A 145 -6.66 4.72 24.12
C GLY A 145 -6.09 5.95 24.84
N ASP A 146 -6.08 5.91 26.16
CA ASP A 146 -5.43 6.98 26.97
C ASP A 146 -3.92 7.06 26.68
N THR A 147 -3.33 5.96 26.22
CA THR A 147 -1.93 5.87 25.80
C THR A 147 -1.79 4.82 24.70
N GLN A 148 -0.70 4.87 23.92
CA GLN A 148 -0.33 3.86 22.95
C GLN A 148 0.45 2.74 23.61
N GLN A 149 0.04 1.49 23.39
CA GLN A 149 0.65 0.31 24.01
C GLN A 149 0.51 -0.91 23.09
N GLN A 150 1.41 -1.91 23.21
CA GLN A 150 1.42 -3.02 22.26
C GLN A 150 0.61 -4.20 22.80
N CYS A 151 -0.26 -4.73 21.95
CA CYS A 151 -1.21 -5.79 22.25
C CYS A 151 -1.09 -6.95 21.27
N LEU A 152 -1.57 -8.13 21.67
CA LEU A 152 -1.63 -9.35 20.85
C LEU A 152 -3.06 -9.76 20.55
N ALA A 153 -3.23 -10.35 19.37
CA ALA A 153 -4.36 -11.21 19.04
C ALA A 153 -3.86 -12.45 18.29
N HIS A 154 -4.59 -13.56 18.34
CA HIS A 154 -4.22 -14.78 17.67
C HIS A 154 -5.39 -15.42 16.93
N SER A 155 -5.09 -16.21 15.89
CA SER A 155 -6.06 -16.90 15.06
C SER A 155 -5.59 -18.33 14.74
N SER A 156 -6.46 -19.30 14.94
CA SER A 156 -6.26 -20.72 14.59
C SER A 156 -6.94 -21.14 13.28
N ASP A 157 -7.68 -20.24 12.63
CA ASP A 157 -8.51 -20.51 11.46
C ASP A 157 -8.12 -19.70 10.21
N ARG A 158 -6.84 -19.48 10.03
CA ARG A 158 -6.26 -18.70 8.94
C ARG A 158 -6.75 -17.23 8.92
N GLY A 159 -6.81 -16.60 10.09
CA GLY A 159 -7.19 -15.19 10.21
C GLY A 159 -8.68 -14.89 9.98
N ARG A 160 -9.55 -15.90 9.97
CA ARG A 160 -11.00 -15.68 9.80
C ARG A 160 -11.66 -15.15 11.07
N THR A 161 -11.15 -15.62 12.22
CA THR A 161 -11.52 -15.07 13.54
C THR A 161 -10.29 -14.82 14.39
N TRP A 162 -10.37 -13.82 15.26
CA TRP A 162 -9.27 -13.38 16.11
C TRP A 162 -9.69 -13.33 17.57
N THR A 163 -8.81 -13.82 18.44
CA THR A 163 -8.97 -13.72 19.88
C THR A 163 -7.90 -12.79 20.43
N LYS A 164 -8.30 -11.68 21.03
CA LYS A 164 -7.37 -10.78 21.74
C LYS A 164 -6.83 -11.47 22.98
N TYR A 165 -5.54 -11.31 23.24
CA TYR A 165 -4.89 -11.95 24.38
C TYR A 165 -5.33 -11.29 25.69
N GLU A 166 -5.79 -12.08 26.65
CA GLU A 166 -6.29 -11.59 27.94
C GLU A 166 -5.21 -10.89 28.82
N GLY A 167 -3.93 -11.19 28.54
CA GLY A 167 -2.80 -10.56 29.21
C GLY A 167 -2.30 -9.26 28.57
N ASN A 168 -3.07 -8.67 27.65
CA ASN A 168 -2.74 -7.37 27.05
C ASN A 168 -2.74 -6.23 28.09
N PRO A 169 -1.88 -5.20 27.94
CA PRO A 169 -0.85 -5.06 26.94
C PRO A 169 0.40 -5.91 27.24
N VAL A 170 1.09 -6.42 26.18
CA VAL A 170 2.35 -7.16 26.32
C VAL A 170 3.58 -6.24 26.38
N ILE A 171 3.48 -5.02 25.86
CA ILE A 171 4.48 -3.95 26.06
C ILE A 171 3.72 -2.69 26.46
N PRO A 172 3.62 -2.40 27.76
CA PRO A 172 2.98 -1.19 28.24
C PRO A 172 3.81 0.05 27.87
N ASN A 173 3.14 1.20 27.72
CA ASN A 173 3.80 2.47 27.40
C ASN A 173 4.67 2.94 28.57
N PRO A 174 5.96 3.25 28.34
CA PRO A 174 6.84 3.74 29.39
C PRO A 174 6.65 5.22 29.75
N GLY A 175 5.63 5.89 29.21
CA GLY A 175 5.33 7.31 29.44
C GLY A 175 5.81 8.22 28.30
N VAL A 176 5.87 7.71 27.07
CA VAL A 176 6.22 8.47 25.86
C VAL A 176 4.97 8.71 24.99
N GLN A 177 4.97 9.76 24.19
CA GLN A 177 3.81 10.16 23.40
C GLN A 177 3.58 9.24 22.21
N ASP A 178 4.60 9.05 21.37
CA ASP A 178 4.56 8.25 20.14
C ASP A 178 5.25 6.90 20.41
N PHE A 179 4.46 5.83 20.56
CA PHE A 179 4.94 4.49 20.94
C PHE A 179 4.11 3.44 20.22
N ARG A 180 4.40 3.23 18.90
CA ARG A 180 3.50 2.50 18.02
C ARG A 180 4.18 1.73 16.89
N ASP A 181 3.39 0.99 16.12
CA ASP A 181 3.70 0.32 14.87
C ASP A 181 4.69 -0.84 15.04
N PRO A 182 4.35 -1.86 15.86
CA PRO A 182 5.24 -2.99 16.09
C PRO A 182 5.40 -3.86 14.85
N LYS A 183 6.67 -4.08 14.43
CA LYS A 183 7.04 -5.05 13.40
C LYS A 183 7.77 -6.21 14.03
N VAL A 184 7.23 -7.42 13.85
CA VAL A 184 7.77 -8.65 14.44
C VAL A 184 8.28 -9.60 13.38
N PHE A 185 9.41 -10.28 13.67
CA PHE A 185 9.94 -11.40 12.89
C PHE A 185 10.73 -12.37 13.75
N TRP A 186 10.88 -13.62 13.27
CA TRP A 186 11.74 -14.61 13.92
C TRP A 186 13.19 -14.43 13.49
N HIS A 187 14.10 -14.22 14.43
CA HIS A 187 15.54 -14.16 14.17
C HIS A 187 16.16 -15.52 14.45
N ALA A 188 16.29 -16.34 13.40
CA ALA A 188 16.74 -17.74 13.52
C ALA A 188 18.12 -17.89 14.17
N PRO A 189 19.15 -17.05 13.89
CA PRO A 189 20.46 -17.21 14.50
C PRO A 189 20.46 -17.10 16.03
N THR A 190 19.57 -16.26 16.61
CA THR A 190 19.46 -16.09 18.07
C THR A 190 18.31 -16.89 18.69
N GLY A 191 17.47 -17.55 17.86
CA GLY A 191 16.35 -18.35 18.32
C GLY A 191 15.31 -17.57 19.11
N ARG A 192 15.00 -16.33 18.70
CA ARG A 192 14.04 -15.45 19.37
C ARG A 192 13.21 -14.63 18.37
N TRP A 193 12.09 -14.16 18.83
CA TRP A 193 11.32 -13.12 18.18
C TRP A 193 11.98 -11.77 18.42
N VAL A 194 12.04 -10.96 17.37
CA VAL A 194 12.49 -9.56 17.40
C VAL A 194 11.33 -8.68 17.02
N LEU A 195 11.16 -7.57 17.75
CA LEU A 195 10.16 -6.56 17.48
C LEU A 195 10.83 -5.20 17.36
N LEU A 196 10.56 -4.50 16.27
CA LEU A 196 10.86 -3.07 16.13
C LEU A 196 9.63 -2.27 16.48
N LEU A 197 9.84 -1.16 17.16
CA LEU A 197 8.79 -0.24 17.58
C LEU A 197 9.23 1.20 17.31
N ALA A 198 8.39 1.98 16.68
CA ALA A 198 8.62 3.41 16.53
C ALA A 198 8.36 4.13 17.86
N VAL A 199 9.33 4.94 18.29
CA VAL A 199 9.28 5.70 19.55
C VAL A 199 9.73 7.13 19.29
N GLY A 200 8.77 7.99 18.96
CA GLY A 200 9.03 9.37 18.57
C GLY A 200 9.88 9.47 17.30
N ASP A 201 11.17 9.74 17.43
CA ASP A 201 12.13 9.90 16.32
C ASP A 201 13.22 8.81 16.28
N ARG A 202 12.92 7.62 16.85
CA ARG A 202 13.84 6.48 16.92
C ARG A 202 13.10 5.16 16.89
N ILE A 203 13.84 4.07 16.76
CA ILE A 203 13.35 2.71 16.80
C ILE A 203 13.87 2.02 18.06
N HIS A 204 12.99 1.39 18.83
CA HIS A 204 13.34 0.43 19.85
C HIS A 204 13.37 -0.97 19.24
N VAL A 205 14.36 -1.76 19.62
CA VAL A 205 14.47 -3.19 19.30
C VAL A 205 14.18 -3.97 20.57
N HIS A 206 13.15 -4.81 20.52
CA HIS A 206 12.77 -5.70 21.61
C HIS A 206 12.99 -7.15 21.22
N GLY A 207 13.25 -8.01 22.20
CA GLY A 207 13.39 -9.45 22.04
C GLY A 207 12.39 -10.24 22.87
N SER A 208 11.92 -11.39 22.37
CA SER A 208 11.02 -12.27 23.11
C SER A 208 11.27 -13.74 22.78
N PRO A 209 11.18 -14.66 23.75
CA PRO A 209 11.20 -16.09 23.48
C PRO A 209 9.84 -16.63 23.01
N ASN A 210 8.73 -15.90 23.23
CA ASN A 210 7.36 -16.45 23.16
C ASN A 210 6.28 -15.45 22.72
N LEU A 211 6.64 -14.31 22.13
CA LEU A 211 5.73 -13.25 21.68
C LEU A 211 4.97 -12.50 22.81
N ARG A 212 5.00 -12.98 24.05
CA ARG A 212 4.26 -12.41 25.18
C ARG A 212 5.15 -11.62 26.14
N ASP A 213 6.38 -12.12 26.37
CA ASP A 213 7.31 -11.52 27.30
C ASP A 213 8.42 -10.82 26.50
N TRP A 214 8.47 -9.48 26.58
CA TRP A 214 9.35 -8.66 25.78
C TRP A 214 10.37 -7.91 26.64
N GLU A 215 11.63 -7.86 26.19
CA GLU A 215 12.69 -7.06 26.76
C GLU A 215 13.25 -6.06 25.75
N LEU A 216 13.52 -4.82 26.17
CA LEU A 216 14.22 -3.84 25.33
C LEU A 216 15.68 -4.26 25.20
N LEU A 217 16.16 -4.40 23.95
CA LEU A 217 17.54 -4.82 23.63
C LEU A 217 18.42 -3.63 23.24
N SER A 218 17.93 -2.76 22.36
CA SER A 218 18.68 -1.60 21.88
C SER A 218 17.75 -0.54 21.28
N GLU A 219 18.35 0.58 20.89
CA GLU A 219 17.71 1.67 20.16
C GLU A 219 18.51 2.04 18.91
N PHE A 220 17.82 2.53 17.87
CA PHE A 220 18.45 3.06 16.66
C PHE A 220 17.74 4.36 16.26
N GLY A 221 18.49 5.29 15.67
CA GLY A 221 17.91 6.48 15.01
C GLY A 221 18.53 7.80 15.46
N ALA A 222 19.05 7.88 16.67
CA ALA A 222 19.63 9.13 17.18
C ALA A 222 20.70 9.69 16.22
N GLY A 223 20.36 10.80 15.55
CA GLY A 223 21.24 11.47 14.59
C GLY A 223 21.41 10.78 13.23
N HIS A 224 20.59 9.78 12.89
CA HIS A 224 20.62 9.08 11.62
C HIS A 224 19.39 9.39 10.77
N GLY A 225 19.59 9.76 9.50
CA GLY A 225 18.51 9.98 8.54
C GLY A 225 17.73 11.28 8.75
N SER A 226 16.49 11.30 8.28
CA SER A 226 15.60 12.46 8.37
C SER A 226 14.82 12.46 9.68
N HIS A 227 14.76 13.60 10.34
CA HIS A 227 14.05 13.87 11.59
C HIS A 227 13.06 15.04 11.43
N GLY A 228 12.53 15.25 10.21
CA GLY A 228 11.54 16.31 9.93
C GLY A 228 10.17 16.09 10.56
N GLY A 229 9.90 14.88 11.03
CA GLY A 229 8.63 14.47 11.63
C GLY A 229 8.77 13.25 12.54
N VAL A 230 7.64 12.69 12.94
CA VAL A 230 7.57 11.45 13.74
C VAL A 230 7.93 10.24 12.89
N TRP A 231 8.67 9.31 13.45
CA TRP A 231 8.98 8.03 12.84
C TRP A 231 7.84 7.03 13.08
N GLU A 232 7.47 6.31 12.02
CA GLU A 232 6.33 5.38 11.99
C GLU A 232 6.66 4.13 11.19
N CYS A 233 5.89 3.07 11.39
CA CYS A 233 5.85 1.86 10.58
C CYS A 233 7.23 1.28 10.22
N PRO A 234 8.09 0.96 11.20
CA PRO A 234 9.39 0.37 10.92
C PRO A 234 9.26 -1.04 10.33
N ASP A 235 10.25 -1.44 9.53
CA ASP A 235 10.45 -2.84 9.12
C ASP A 235 11.95 -3.15 9.02
N LEU A 236 12.34 -4.39 9.27
CA LEU A 236 13.73 -4.84 9.23
C LEU A 236 13.82 -6.24 8.62
N PHE A 237 14.60 -6.36 7.58
CA PHE A 237 14.77 -7.64 6.87
C PHE A 237 16.13 -7.74 6.19
N GLU A 238 16.60 -8.98 6.02
CA GLU A 238 17.84 -9.28 5.32
C GLU A 238 17.60 -9.55 3.85
N LEU A 239 18.50 -9.06 2.97
CA LEU A 239 18.47 -9.29 1.54
C LEU A 239 19.86 -9.62 1.00
N PRO A 240 19.98 -10.54 0.02
CA PRO A 240 21.21 -10.78 -0.71
C PRO A 240 21.53 -9.61 -1.65
N VAL A 241 22.80 -9.23 -1.73
CA VAL A 241 23.29 -8.24 -2.70
C VAL A 241 23.54 -8.94 -4.03
N ASP A 242 22.95 -8.43 -5.12
CA ASP A 242 23.01 -9.01 -6.46
C ASP A 242 22.59 -10.50 -6.51
N GLY A 243 21.74 -10.93 -5.58
CA GLY A 243 21.27 -12.32 -5.46
C GLY A 243 22.31 -13.29 -4.87
N ASP A 244 23.46 -12.83 -4.41
CA ASP A 244 24.47 -13.66 -3.77
C ASP A 244 24.13 -13.94 -2.29
N PRO A 245 23.75 -15.17 -1.90
CA PRO A 245 23.43 -15.49 -0.52
C PRO A 245 24.64 -15.44 0.45
N GLY A 246 25.85 -15.38 -0.09
CA GLY A 246 27.08 -15.20 0.70
C GLY A 246 27.39 -13.72 1.01
N ARG A 247 26.64 -12.79 0.43
CA ARG A 247 26.80 -11.34 0.61
C ARG A 247 25.45 -10.71 0.90
N THR A 248 25.08 -10.56 2.14
CA THR A 248 23.78 -10.01 2.56
C THR A 248 23.94 -8.66 3.26
N LYS A 249 22.85 -7.89 3.29
CA LYS A 249 22.69 -6.70 4.13
C LYS A 249 21.29 -6.68 4.72
N TRP A 250 21.20 -6.15 5.92
CA TRP A 250 19.93 -5.80 6.54
C TRP A 250 19.45 -4.44 6.05
N VAL A 251 18.16 -4.36 5.80
CA VAL A 251 17.45 -3.17 5.39
C VAL A 251 16.50 -2.78 6.50
N LEU A 252 16.73 -1.65 7.13
CA LEU A 252 15.79 -1.00 8.04
C LEU A 252 15.06 0.08 7.27
N ILE A 253 13.74 0.06 7.28
CA ILE A 253 12.92 1.15 6.75
C ILE A 253 12.19 1.85 7.87
N VAL A 254 11.91 3.13 7.66
CA VAL A 254 11.17 3.99 8.59
C VAL A 254 10.38 5.00 7.80
N SER A 255 9.08 5.06 8.04
CA SER A 255 8.21 6.11 7.52
C SER A 255 8.31 7.36 8.37
N ILE A 256 8.12 8.53 7.77
CA ILE A 256 8.19 9.82 8.43
C ILE A 256 7.09 10.76 7.95
N ASN A 257 6.46 11.48 8.87
CA ASN A 257 5.45 12.49 8.58
C ASN A 257 5.48 13.65 9.59
N PRO A 258 5.65 14.93 9.13
CA PRO A 258 6.08 15.33 7.78
C PRO A 258 7.57 15.07 7.53
N GLY A 259 8.10 15.49 6.39
CA GLY A 259 9.55 15.47 6.10
C GLY A 259 9.94 14.73 4.83
N GLY A 260 8.97 14.33 4.03
CA GLY A 260 9.18 13.67 2.75
C GLY A 260 9.84 14.55 1.68
N PRO A 261 10.53 13.96 0.68
CA PRO A 261 11.21 14.70 -0.39
C PRO A 261 10.24 15.39 -1.36
N ALA A 262 8.98 14.92 -1.42
CA ALA A 262 7.90 15.50 -2.22
C ALA A 262 6.94 16.36 -1.38
N GLY A 263 7.25 16.59 -0.11
CA GLY A 263 6.35 17.14 0.90
C GLY A 263 5.55 16.05 1.62
N GLY A 264 5.00 16.39 2.80
CA GLY A 264 4.20 15.48 3.60
C GLY A 264 4.94 14.22 4.03
N SER A 265 4.32 13.09 3.82
CA SER A 265 4.78 11.77 4.27
C SER A 265 5.69 11.05 3.26
N ALA A 266 6.67 10.28 3.74
CA ALA A 266 7.54 9.44 2.92
C ALA A 266 8.19 8.33 3.76
N THR A 267 8.93 7.44 3.09
CA THR A 267 9.67 6.34 3.74
C THR A 267 11.15 6.41 3.38
N GLN A 268 12.00 6.42 4.40
CA GLN A 268 13.46 6.33 4.28
C GLN A 268 13.96 4.92 4.59
N TYR A 269 15.18 4.58 4.15
CA TYR A 269 15.80 3.30 4.46
C TYR A 269 17.26 3.43 4.83
N PHE A 270 17.71 2.48 5.65
CA PHE A 270 19.09 2.30 6.07
C PHE A 270 19.57 0.91 5.66
N LEU A 271 20.85 0.81 5.27
CA LEU A 271 21.52 -0.47 5.07
C LEU A 271 22.53 -0.67 6.18
N GLY A 272 22.69 -1.90 6.61
CA GLY A 272 23.62 -2.21 7.69
C GLY A 272 23.68 -3.69 8.03
N ASP A 273 24.13 -3.97 9.23
CA ASP A 273 24.19 -5.30 9.82
C ASP A 273 23.32 -5.37 11.07
N PHE A 274 22.74 -6.53 11.33
CA PHE A 274 21.91 -6.79 12.51
C PHE A 274 22.25 -8.15 13.11
N ASP A 275 22.56 -8.17 14.39
CA ASP A 275 23.00 -9.38 15.11
C ASP A 275 21.88 -10.08 15.90
N GLY A 276 20.64 -9.62 15.76
CA GLY A 276 19.50 -10.08 16.55
C GLY A 276 19.25 -9.23 17.80
N THR A 277 20.08 -8.20 18.02
CA THR A 277 19.99 -7.28 19.15
C THR A 277 20.14 -5.83 18.71
N THR A 278 21.15 -5.54 17.89
CA THR A 278 21.53 -4.18 17.53
C THR A 278 21.65 -4.04 16.02
N PHE A 279 21.03 -2.99 15.46
CA PHE A 279 21.24 -2.60 14.08
C PHE A 279 22.35 -1.55 14.00
N ILE A 280 23.32 -1.78 13.11
CA ILE A 280 24.45 -0.87 12.86
C ILE A 280 24.39 -0.45 11.40
N SER A 281 24.12 0.85 11.15
CA SER A 281 24.05 1.41 9.80
C SER A 281 25.43 1.54 9.15
N ASP A 282 25.51 1.17 7.86
CA ASP A 282 26.71 1.36 7.03
C ASP A 282 26.85 2.84 6.56
N GLY A 283 25.75 3.59 6.51
CA GLY A 283 25.70 4.95 5.98
C GLY A 283 26.20 6.00 6.98
N ALA A 284 26.60 7.16 6.45
CA ALA A 284 26.85 8.32 7.29
C ALA A 284 25.55 8.77 8.00
N PRO A 285 25.62 9.34 9.21
CA PRO A 285 24.44 9.74 9.96
C PRO A 285 23.50 10.69 9.21
N ASP A 286 24.05 11.60 8.42
CA ASP A 286 23.32 12.60 7.62
C ASP A 286 22.89 12.08 6.22
N GLU A 287 23.20 10.84 5.87
CA GLU A 287 22.78 10.23 4.61
C GLU A 287 21.29 9.86 4.68
N ILE A 288 20.48 10.46 3.82
CA ILE A 288 19.05 10.14 3.69
C ILE A 288 18.81 9.41 2.38
N ARG A 289 18.30 8.19 2.47
CA ARG A 289 17.93 7.36 1.31
C ARG A 289 16.42 7.15 1.33
N TRP A 290 15.75 7.68 0.31
CA TRP A 290 14.31 7.53 0.16
C TRP A 290 13.98 6.26 -0.64
N VAL A 291 12.95 5.55 -0.20
CA VAL A 291 12.44 4.35 -0.85
C VAL A 291 11.76 4.70 -2.19
N ASP A 292 11.02 5.80 -2.19
CA ASP A 292 10.26 6.33 -3.31
C ASP A 292 10.39 7.86 -3.29
N ARG A 293 10.37 8.51 -4.43
CA ARG A 293 10.46 9.97 -4.52
C ARG A 293 9.23 10.61 -5.16
N GLY A 294 8.18 9.82 -5.43
CA GLY A 294 6.82 10.33 -5.62
C GLY A 294 6.23 10.78 -4.30
N ALA A 295 5.04 11.36 -4.35
CA ALA A 295 4.37 11.85 -3.15
C ALA A 295 3.57 10.76 -2.42
N ASP A 296 3.20 9.67 -3.10
CA ASP A 296 2.14 8.77 -2.62
C ASP A 296 2.63 7.33 -2.38
N PHE A 297 3.67 7.18 -1.56
CA PHE A 297 4.15 5.89 -1.06
C PHE A 297 4.50 6.01 0.41
N TYR A 298 3.65 5.45 1.28
CA TYR A 298 3.80 5.57 2.72
C TYR A 298 3.57 4.27 3.46
N ALA A 299 4.14 4.15 4.66
CA ALA A 299 3.99 3.06 5.62
C ALA A 299 4.16 1.64 5.01
N PRO A 300 5.12 1.41 4.08
CA PRO A 300 5.26 0.08 3.49
C PRO A 300 5.63 -0.95 4.56
N GLN A 301 5.09 -2.16 4.38
CA GLN A 301 5.40 -3.31 5.22
C GLN A 301 5.74 -4.52 4.35
N SER A 302 6.69 -5.35 4.79
CA SER A 302 7.01 -6.58 4.09
C SER A 302 6.18 -7.76 4.60
N PHE A 303 5.89 -8.69 3.68
CA PHE A 303 5.22 -9.95 4.02
C PHE A 303 6.13 -10.87 4.83
N SER A 304 5.59 -11.46 5.89
CA SER A 304 6.17 -12.60 6.59
C SER A 304 5.84 -13.91 5.87
N ASP A 305 6.70 -14.92 6.00
CA ASP A 305 6.45 -16.29 5.57
C ASP A 305 6.16 -16.49 4.07
N VAL A 306 6.71 -15.66 3.19
CA VAL A 306 6.60 -15.84 1.74
C VAL A 306 7.29 -17.15 1.33
N PRO A 307 6.60 -18.09 0.65
CA PRO A 307 7.04 -19.48 0.54
C PRO A 307 8.30 -19.70 -0.32
N ASP A 308 8.61 -18.77 -1.22
CA ASP A 308 9.78 -18.84 -2.11
C ASP A 308 10.97 -18.00 -1.62
N GLY A 309 10.87 -17.45 -0.42
CA GLY A 309 11.92 -16.63 0.20
C GLY A 309 12.10 -15.24 -0.41
N ARG A 310 11.24 -14.85 -1.36
CA ARG A 310 11.22 -13.47 -1.86
C ARG A 310 10.86 -12.50 -0.72
N ARG A 311 11.42 -11.30 -0.77
CA ARG A 311 10.96 -10.22 0.07
C ARG A 311 9.98 -9.37 -0.74
N LEU A 312 8.73 -9.36 -0.31
CA LEU A 312 7.64 -8.66 -0.96
C LEU A 312 7.08 -7.61 -0.01
N TRP A 313 6.68 -6.46 -0.53
CA TRP A 313 5.98 -5.45 0.23
C TRP A 313 4.90 -4.75 -0.59
N LEU A 314 4.09 -3.96 0.09
CA LEU A 314 3.25 -2.91 -0.48
C LEU A 314 3.14 -1.76 0.52
N GLY A 315 2.76 -0.59 0.06
CA GLY A 315 2.57 0.60 0.87
C GLY A 315 1.18 1.21 0.65
N TRP A 316 0.81 2.11 1.51
CA TRP A 316 -0.35 2.97 1.30
C TRP A 316 -0.04 3.98 0.19
N MET A 317 -0.89 4.00 -0.84
CA MET A 317 -0.75 4.93 -1.95
C MET A 317 -1.53 6.20 -1.65
N SER A 318 -0.97 7.05 -0.83
CA SER A 318 -1.47 8.37 -0.48
C SER A 318 -0.41 9.20 0.25
N ASN A 319 -0.78 10.44 0.62
CA ASN A 319 0.05 11.36 1.38
C ASN A 319 -0.82 12.09 2.41
N TRP A 320 -0.35 12.20 3.64
CA TRP A 320 -1.08 12.83 4.73
C TRP A 320 -1.43 14.32 4.47
N ASP A 321 -0.70 15.00 3.57
CA ASP A 321 -0.99 16.39 3.21
C ASP A 321 -2.37 16.59 2.56
N TYR A 322 -2.99 15.50 2.01
CA TYR A 322 -4.27 15.59 1.29
C TYR A 322 -5.09 14.29 1.30
N ALA A 323 -4.72 13.30 2.09
CA ALA A 323 -5.37 11.99 2.04
C ALA A 323 -6.89 12.05 2.30
N GLU A 324 -7.34 12.94 3.18
CA GLU A 324 -8.75 13.13 3.51
C GLU A 324 -9.52 13.92 2.45
N GLU A 325 -8.81 14.58 1.51
CA GLU A 325 -9.39 15.44 0.48
C GLU A 325 -9.48 14.75 -0.89
N ILE A 326 -8.92 13.54 -1.07
CA ILE A 326 -8.97 12.84 -2.37
C ILE A 326 -10.41 12.54 -2.77
N PRO A 327 -10.75 12.61 -4.08
CA PRO A 327 -12.15 12.65 -4.54
C PRO A 327 -12.80 11.28 -4.74
N THR A 328 -12.23 10.21 -4.15
CA THR A 328 -12.79 8.87 -4.30
C THR A 328 -14.05 8.67 -3.45
N ASP A 329 -15.03 7.93 -3.99
CA ASP A 329 -16.30 7.60 -3.36
C ASP A 329 -16.79 6.25 -3.91
N PRO A 330 -17.28 5.30 -3.09
CA PRO A 330 -17.54 5.34 -1.63
C PRO A 330 -16.34 4.89 -0.75
N TRP A 331 -15.12 4.85 -1.25
CA TRP A 331 -13.90 4.47 -0.52
C TRP A 331 -12.91 5.63 -0.48
N ARG A 332 -11.93 5.58 0.43
CA ARG A 332 -10.82 6.53 0.50
C ARG A 332 -9.53 5.82 0.84
N GLY A 333 -8.50 6.00 -0.01
CA GLY A 333 -7.24 5.31 0.06
C GLY A 333 -7.17 4.03 -0.80
N SER A 334 -5.97 3.62 -1.14
CA SER A 334 -5.66 2.36 -1.81
C SER A 334 -4.24 1.93 -1.48
N MET A 335 -3.93 0.65 -1.68
CA MET A 335 -2.55 0.18 -1.61
C MET A 335 -1.85 0.39 -2.96
N THR A 336 -0.51 0.35 -2.97
CA THR A 336 0.29 0.23 -4.19
C THR A 336 0.15 -1.17 -4.78
N THR A 337 0.69 -1.39 -5.98
CA THR A 337 0.94 -2.76 -6.44
C THR A 337 1.97 -3.42 -5.52
N PRO A 338 1.84 -4.73 -5.22
CA PRO A 338 2.88 -5.46 -4.50
C PRO A 338 4.20 -5.42 -5.28
N ARG A 339 5.31 -5.25 -4.56
CA ARG A 339 6.65 -5.14 -5.14
C ARG A 339 7.59 -6.17 -4.54
N GLN A 340 8.44 -6.75 -5.38
CA GLN A 340 9.57 -7.56 -4.97
C GLN A 340 10.79 -6.68 -4.74
N LEU A 341 11.49 -6.96 -3.65
CA LEU A 341 12.67 -6.24 -3.22
C LEU A 341 13.95 -6.98 -3.52
N GLY A 342 15.02 -6.24 -3.69
CA GLY A 342 16.38 -6.73 -3.82
C GLY A 342 17.41 -5.67 -3.45
N LEU A 343 18.66 -6.07 -3.40
CA LEU A 343 19.79 -5.15 -3.29
C LEU A 343 20.70 -5.30 -4.50
N THR A 344 21.23 -4.18 -4.99
CA THR A 344 22.24 -4.20 -6.06
C THR A 344 23.42 -3.32 -5.70
N ASP A 345 24.62 -3.77 -6.07
CA ASP A 345 25.85 -2.97 -5.98
C ASP A 345 26.00 -2.12 -7.23
N THR A 346 26.01 -0.82 -7.07
CA THR A 346 26.13 0.13 -8.18
C THR A 346 27.55 0.57 -8.48
N GLY A 347 28.53 0.06 -7.75
CA GLY A 347 29.90 0.56 -7.75
C GLY A 347 30.11 1.75 -6.81
N ASP A 348 29.07 2.58 -6.61
CA ASP A 348 29.02 3.68 -5.62
C ASP A 348 28.33 3.27 -4.32
N GLY A 349 28.19 1.95 -4.10
CA GLY A 349 27.59 1.35 -2.93
C GLY A 349 26.29 0.60 -3.22
N VAL A 350 25.85 -0.17 -2.24
CA VAL A 350 24.63 -0.98 -2.30
C VAL A 350 23.38 -0.10 -2.27
N ARG A 351 22.40 -0.43 -3.08
CA ARG A 351 21.11 0.28 -3.16
C ARG A 351 19.95 -0.71 -3.13
N LEU A 352 18.86 -0.31 -2.46
CA LEU A 352 17.57 -1.01 -2.53
C LEU A 352 17.01 -0.90 -3.95
N VAL A 353 16.50 -2.02 -4.46
CA VAL A 353 15.76 -2.08 -5.72
C VAL A 353 14.39 -2.69 -5.48
N GLN A 354 13.40 -2.23 -6.22
CA GLN A 354 12.03 -2.71 -6.13
C GLN A 354 11.38 -2.78 -7.50
N GLN A 355 10.64 -3.84 -7.74
CA GLN A 355 9.93 -4.08 -8.99
C GLN A 355 8.51 -4.58 -8.68
N PRO A 356 7.49 -4.23 -9.47
CA PRO A 356 6.20 -4.89 -9.36
C PRO A 356 6.38 -6.40 -9.48
N VAL A 357 5.62 -7.15 -8.68
CA VAL A 357 5.69 -8.62 -8.65
C VAL A 357 5.42 -9.24 -10.03
N ASP A 358 6.03 -10.39 -10.28
CA ASP A 358 5.88 -11.10 -11.57
C ASP A 358 4.46 -11.61 -11.79
N GLU A 359 3.71 -11.85 -10.75
CA GLU A 359 2.30 -12.26 -10.76
C GLU A 359 1.40 -11.28 -11.53
N LEU A 360 1.79 -10.01 -11.61
CA LEU A 360 1.09 -9.00 -12.41
C LEU A 360 0.99 -9.40 -13.90
N ALA A 361 1.93 -10.20 -14.40
CA ALA A 361 1.89 -10.71 -15.77
C ALA A 361 0.68 -11.61 -16.05
N ALA A 362 0.11 -12.25 -15.02
CA ALA A 362 -1.06 -13.12 -15.17
C ALA A 362 -2.37 -12.36 -15.48
N VAL A 363 -2.38 -11.06 -15.26
CA VAL A 363 -3.53 -10.19 -15.56
C VAL A 363 -3.31 -9.29 -16.78
N ARG A 364 -2.20 -9.48 -17.50
CA ARG A 364 -1.95 -8.79 -18.76
C ARG A 364 -2.83 -9.34 -19.87
N SER A 365 -3.41 -8.44 -20.64
CA SER A 365 -4.19 -8.75 -21.84
C SER A 365 -3.90 -7.72 -22.95
N ASN A 366 -4.42 -7.93 -24.14
CA ASN A 366 -4.41 -6.98 -25.24
C ASN A 366 -3.05 -6.30 -25.49
N ARG A 367 -1.97 -7.11 -25.66
CA ARG A 367 -0.63 -6.61 -25.94
C ARG A 367 -0.59 -5.78 -27.23
N ARG A 368 -0.11 -4.55 -27.13
CA ARG A 368 0.18 -3.64 -28.24
C ARG A 368 1.65 -3.28 -28.21
N ALA A 369 2.33 -3.30 -29.34
CA ALA A 369 3.76 -3.00 -29.40
C ALA A 369 4.08 -2.06 -30.56
N TRP A 370 5.06 -1.18 -30.36
CA TRP A 370 5.57 -0.31 -31.40
C TRP A 370 7.07 -0.04 -31.18
N ARG A 371 7.77 0.18 -32.32
CA ARG A 371 9.18 0.59 -32.33
C ARG A 371 9.41 1.64 -33.40
N GLY A 372 10.11 2.71 -33.06
CA GLY A 372 10.42 3.78 -34.01
C GLY A 372 11.09 4.98 -33.38
N VAL A 373 11.07 6.08 -34.11
CA VAL A 373 11.61 7.38 -33.67
C VAL A 373 10.44 8.34 -33.47
N ILE A 374 10.40 8.98 -32.30
CA ILE A 374 9.42 10.00 -31.92
C ILE A 374 10.02 11.39 -31.93
N GLY A 375 9.18 12.44 -31.97
CA GLY A 375 9.61 13.85 -32.04
C GLY A 375 9.79 14.39 -33.46
N THR A 376 9.74 13.56 -34.51
CA THR A 376 9.93 13.96 -35.92
C THR A 376 8.81 13.54 -36.84
N GLY A 377 7.75 12.92 -36.34
CA GLY A 377 6.68 12.36 -37.16
C GLY A 377 5.49 11.90 -36.33
N ARG A 378 4.70 10.99 -36.92
CA ARG A 378 3.51 10.45 -36.27
C ARG A 378 3.92 9.40 -35.24
N SER A 379 3.60 9.64 -33.99
CA SER A 379 3.73 8.66 -32.88
C SER A 379 2.49 7.75 -32.82
N PRO A 380 2.62 6.51 -32.36
CA PRO A 380 1.46 5.68 -32.10
C PRO A 380 0.62 6.28 -30.97
N GLU A 381 -0.67 5.98 -31.02
CA GLU A 381 -1.59 6.24 -29.92
C GLU A 381 -2.04 4.90 -29.34
N PHE A 382 -2.01 4.82 -28.03
CA PHE A 382 -2.61 3.72 -27.28
C PHE A 382 -3.70 4.27 -26.39
N SER A 383 -4.56 3.41 -25.85
CA SER A 383 -5.62 3.81 -24.93
C SER A 383 -5.81 2.75 -23.86
N GLY A 384 -6.33 3.18 -22.72
CA GLY A 384 -6.68 2.36 -21.57
C GLY A 384 -6.52 3.13 -20.26
N THR A 385 -7.16 2.64 -19.22
CA THR A 385 -7.17 3.28 -17.90
C THR A 385 -6.54 2.40 -16.80
N SER A 386 -6.25 1.14 -17.11
CA SER A 386 -5.50 0.24 -16.25
C SER A 386 -4.49 -0.48 -17.13
N LEU A 387 -3.24 -0.03 -17.12
CA LEU A 387 -2.21 -0.37 -18.09
C LEU A 387 -0.88 -0.67 -17.42
N GLU A 388 -0.12 -1.57 -18.05
CA GLU A 388 1.31 -1.64 -17.89
C GLU A 388 2.00 -1.22 -19.19
N VAL A 389 2.94 -0.27 -19.06
CA VAL A 389 3.76 0.22 -20.17
C VAL A 389 5.21 -0.16 -19.91
N LEU A 390 5.77 -0.97 -20.81
CA LEU A 390 7.19 -1.29 -20.84
C LEU A 390 7.81 -0.50 -22.00
N ALA A 391 8.59 0.52 -21.69
CA ALA A 391 9.20 1.38 -22.70
C ALA A 391 10.72 1.43 -22.50
N THR A 392 11.46 1.26 -23.60
CA THR A 392 12.91 1.45 -23.60
C THR A 392 13.26 2.57 -24.56
N PHE A 393 13.70 3.69 -24.02
CA PHE A 393 14.11 4.85 -24.79
C PHE A 393 15.61 4.83 -25.07
N GLN A 394 15.97 5.33 -26.25
CA GLN A 394 17.34 5.69 -26.61
C GLN A 394 17.32 7.17 -26.97
N PRO A 395 17.90 8.05 -26.13
CA PRO A 395 17.91 9.47 -26.39
C PRO A 395 18.69 9.77 -27.68
N GLY A 396 18.06 10.58 -28.56
CA GLY A 396 18.72 11.19 -29.71
C GLY A 396 19.10 12.63 -29.36
N ALA A 397 18.48 13.58 -30.06
CA ALA A 397 18.65 15.01 -29.79
C ALA A 397 17.59 15.59 -28.83
N ALA A 398 16.68 14.77 -28.30
CA ALA A 398 15.64 15.22 -27.39
C ALA A 398 16.22 15.76 -26.07
N ARG A 399 15.63 16.84 -25.58
CA ARG A 399 15.93 17.41 -24.26
C ARG A 399 15.16 16.70 -23.15
N SER A 400 13.94 16.25 -23.49
CA SER A 400 13.15 15.36 -22.63
C SER A 400 12.33 14.40 -23.48
N PHE A 401 12.02 13.23 -22.92
CA PHE A 401 11.22 12.21 -23.61
C PHE A 401 10.52 11.32 -22.58
N GLY A 402 9.45 10.65 -23.02
CA GLY A 402 8.70 9.77 -22.13
C GLY A 402 7.31 9.40 -22.65
N VAL A 403 6.40 9.23 -21.68
CA VAL A 403 5.03 8.78 -21.90
C VAL A 403 4.06 9.72 -21.20
N ASP A 404 3.11 10.26 -21.95
CA ASP A 404 1.92 10.90 -21.40
C ASP A 404 0.83 9.82 -21.24
N VAL A 405 0.33 9.61 -20.02
CA VAL A 405 -0.79 8.72 -19.72
C VAL A 405 -2.02 9.52 -19.31
N PHE A 406 -3.20 8.89 -19.37
CA PHE A 406 -4.46 9.54 -19.05
C PHE A 406 -4.68 10.85 -19.80
N ALA A 407 -4.28 10.89 -21.07
CA ALA A 407 -4.42 12.09 -21.88
C ALA A 407 -5.84 12.21 -22.44
N GLY A 408 -6.44 13.40 -22.32
CA GLY A 408 -7.77 13.71 -22.83
C GLY A 408 -8.21 15.10 -22.39
N GLY A 409 -9.08 15.78 -23.18
CA GLY A 409 -9.64 17.07 -22.81
C GLY A 409 -8.64 18.20 -22.56
N GLY A 410 -7.38 18.06 -22.98
CA GLY A 410 -6.29 18.98 -22.69
C GLY A 410 -5.49 18.64 -21.44
N HIS A 411 -5.88 17.61 -20.70
CA HIS A 411 -5.19 17.11 -19.50
C HIS A 411 -4.34 15.87 -19.81
N ARG A 412 -3.34 15.62 -18.99
CA ARG A 412 -2.49 14.42 -19.02
C ARG A 412 -1.65 14.31 -17.74
N THR A 413 -1.19 13.12 -17.44
CA THR A 413 -0.09 12.87 -16.51
C THR A 413 1.16 12.57 -17.34
N ARG A 414 2.21 13.36 -17.16
CA ARG A 414 3.45 13.23 -17.94
C ARG A 414 4.52 12.50 -17.14
N ILE A 415 5.03 11.40 -17.67
CA ILE A 415 6.12 10.59 -17.12
C ILE A 415 7.29 10.68 -18.08
N GLY A 416 8.44 11.19 -17.62
CA GLY A 416 9.53 11.43 -18.54
C GLY A 416 10.91 11.51 -17.89
N TYR A 417 11.89 11.63 -18.76
CA TYR A 417 13.28 11.84 -18.40
C TYR A 417 13.75 13.19 -18.95
N ASP A 418 14.31 14.02 -18.07
CA ASP A 418 15.00 15.27 -18.44
C ASP A 418 16.50 14.99 -18.60
N VAL A 419 17.00 15.17 -19.83
CA VAL A 419 18.39 14.83 -20.19
C VAL A 419 19.39 15.77 -19.51
N ALA A 420 19.07 17.07 -19.41
CA ALA A 420 19.97 18.05 -18.84
C ALA A 420 20.03 17.96 -17.31
N ALA A 421 18.89 17.77 -16.66
CA ALA A 421 18.82 17.58 -15.23
C ALA A 421 19.26 16.18 -14.78
N GLN A 422 19.27 15.20 -15.68
CA GLN A 422 19.46 13.77 -15.38
C GLN A 422 18.45 13.27 -14.33
N GLU A 423 17.18 13.55 -14.59
CA GLU A 423 16.07 13.21 -13.69
C GLU A 423 14.98 12.45 -14.40
N LEU A 424 14.51 11.37 -13.75
CA LEU A 424 13.20 10.79 -14.02
C LEU A 424 12.15 11.63 -13.31
N PHE A 425 11.02 11.91 -13.95
CA PHE A 425 9.96 12.71 -13.34
C PHE A 425 8.55 12.18 -13.65
N VAL A 426 7.63 12.50 -12.75
CA VAL A 426 6.17 12.46 -12.94
C VAL A 426 5.66 13.89 -12.75
N ASP A 427 4.98 14.42 -13.76
CA ASP A 427 4.32 15.71 -13.71
C ASP A 427 2.80 15.50 -13.76
N ARG A 428 2.14 15.74 -12.62
CA ARG A 428 0.68 15.66 -12.47
C ARG A 428 0.00 17.03 -12.37
N THR A 429 0.70 18.11 -12.67
CA THR A 429 0.15 19.48 -12.61
C THR A 429 -1.05 19.68 -13.54
N GLY A 430 -1.12 18.89 -14.61
CA GLY A 430 -2.22 18.90 -15.59
C GLY A 430 -2.96 17.58 -15.69
N SER A 431 -3.06 16.78 -14.63
CA SER A 431 -3.60 15.43 -14.71
C SER A 431 -5.13 15.32 -14.67
N GLY A 432 -5.86 16.42 -14.41
CA GLY A 432 -7.33 16.46 -14.39
C GLY A 432 -7.84 17.76 -13.79
N THR A 433 -9.16 17.87 -13.68
CA THR A 433 -9.87 19.05 -13.14
C THR A 433 -10.22 18.94 -11.66
N ALA A 434 -9.99 17.79 -11.02
CA ALA A 434 -10.30 17.60 -9.61
C ALA A 434 -9.46 18.54 -8.73
N LEU A 435 -10.14 19.38 -7.95
CA LEU A 435 -9.52 20.24 -6.96
C LEU A 435 -9.40 19.45 -5.66
N ILE A 436 -8.18 19.11 -5.25
CA ILE A 436 -7.90 18.30 -4.06
C ILE A 436 -7.31 19.21 -3.00
N SER A 437 -6.06 19.58 -3.15
CA SER A 437 -5.30 20.42 -2.24
C SER A 437 -4.32 21.26 -3.04
N PRO A 438 -3.91 22.44 -2.57
CA PRO A 438 -2.83 23.20 -3.21
C PRO A 438 -1.51 22.44 -3.31
N ALA A 439 -1.27 21.44 -2.44
CA ALA A 439 -0.08 20.60 -2.47
C ALA A 439 -0.15 19.48 -3.54
N PHE A 440 -1.34 19.17 -4.07
CA PHE A 440 -1.52 18.03 -4.97
C PHE A 440 -0.94 18.24 -6.37
N PRO A 441 -1.17 19.36 -7.10
CA PRO A 441 -0.60 19.57 -8.43
C PRO A 441 0.92 19.83 -8.34
N ALA A 442 1.71 18.83 -8.70
CA ALA A 442 3.16 18.92 -8.55
C ALA A 442 3.91 18.14 -9.66
N ARG A 443 5.19 18.42 -9.79
CA ARG A 443 6.16 17.61 -10.53
C ARG A 443 7.13 17.00 -9.52
N HIS A 444 7.10 15.67 -9.41
CA HIS A 444 8.04 14.93 -8.59
C HIS A 444 9.16 14.36 -9.45
N ALA A 445 10.38 14.32 -8.93
CA ALA A 445 11.54 13.87 -9.68
C ALA A 445 12.54 13.14 -8.80
N THR A 446 13.27 12.22 -9.42
CA THR A 446 14.39 11.51 -8.81
C THR A 446 15.62 11.59 -9.70
N PRO A 447 16.82 11.90 -9.13
CA PRO A 447 18.05 11.82 -9.87
C PRO A 447 18.24 10.43 -10.50
N LEU A 448 18.61 10.41 -11.76
CA LEU A 448 18.84 9.17 -12.51
C LEU A 448 19.94 9.40 -13.52
N ALA A 449 21.18 9.12 -13.17
CA ALA A 449 22.29 9.17 -14.10
C ALA A 449 22.12 8.06 -15.16
N PRO A 450 22.34 8.36 -16.46
CA PRO A 450 22.24 7.36 -17.51
C PRO A 450 23.25 6.23 -17.29
N THR A 451 22.76 4.99 -17.38
CA THR A 451 23.62 3.79 -17.44
C THR A 451 23.62 3.28 -18.87
N GLY A 452 24.52 3.79 -19.72
CA GLY A 452 24.56 3.48 -21.16
C GLY A 452 23.65 4.38 -22.01
N ASP A 453 23.27 3.90 -23.19
CA ASP A 453 22.50 4.64 -24.19
C ASP A 453 21.01 4.34 -24.19
N ARG A 454 20.54 3.48 -23.26
CA ARG A 454 19.13 3.03 -23.17
C ARG A 454 18.58 3.27 -21.78
N LEU A 455 17.35 3.76 -21.75
CA LEU A 455 16.59 3.97 -20.51
C LEU A 455 15.32 3.12 -20.52
N PRO A 456 15.32 1.97 -19.85
CA PRO A 456 14.11 1.19 -19.65
C PRO A 456 13.25 1.80 -18.56
N LEU A 457 11.95 1.94 -18.84
CA LEU A 457 10.90 2.37 -17.91
C LEU A 457 9.83 1.28 -17.84
N ARG A 458 9.37 0.96 -16.65
CA ARG A 458 8.16 0.18 -16.39
C ARG A 458 7.18 1.08 -15.68
N ILE A 459 5.98 1.24 -16.22
CA ILE A 459 4.94 2.13 -15.70
C ILE A 459 3.69 1.31 -15.48
N ILE A 460 3.14 1.37 -14.28
CA ILE A 460 1.80 0.91 -13.95
C ILE A 460 0.91 2.15 -13.86
N ALA A 461 -0.02 2.30 -14.80
CA ALA A 461 -1.00 3.38 -14.80
C ALA A 461 -2.38 2.77 -14.55
N ASP A 462 -2.94 2.99 -13.37
CA ASP A 462 -4.15 2.31 -12.93
C ASP A 462 -5.17 3.30 -12.38
N ARG A 463 -5.97 3.87 -13.27
CA ARG A 463 -7.12 4.77 -13.04
C ARG A 463 -6.88 5.97 -12.13
N SER A 464 -6.41 5.76 -10.92
CA SER A 464 -6.19 6.82 -9.91
C SER A 464 -4.73 6.91 -9.46
N GLY A 465 -3.80 6.32 -10.20
CA GLY A 465 -2.40 6.40 -9.81
C GLY A 465 -1.44 5.93 -10.88
N VAL A 466 -0.19 6.33 -10.73
CA VAL A 466 0.94 5.89 -11.55
C VAL A 466 2.08 5.43 -10.64
N GLU A 467 2.67 4.30 -10.99
CA GLU A 467 3.89 3.78 -10.37
C GLU A 467 4.94 3.62 -11.46
N VAL A 468 6.08 4.28 -11.32
CA VAL A 468 7.12 4.37 -12.35
C VAL A 468 8.42 3.79 -11.81
N PHE A 469 8.96 2.80 -12.52
CA PHE A 469 10.18 2.09 -12.15
C PHE A 469 11.23 2.24 -13.26
N ALA A 470 12.42 2.70 -12.89
CA ALA A 470 13.56 2.82 -13.79
C ALA A 470 14.84 2.27 -13.17
N ALA A 471 15.88 2.08 -14.00
CA ALA A 471 17.20 1.60 -13.58
C ALA A 471 17.14 0.30 -12.76
N GLY A 472 16.31 -0.65 -13.21
CA GLY A 472 16.12 -1.92 -12.49
C GLY A 472 15.41 -1.78 -11.14
N GLY A 473 14.67 -0.69 -10.92
CA GLY A 473 13.92 -0.44 -9.68
C GLY A 473 14.69 0.37 -8.63
N ARG A 474 15.83 0.97 -8.99
CA ARG A 474 16.56 1.90 -8.11
C ARG A 474 15.92 3.28 -8.06
N ALA A 475 15.27 3.71 -9.13
CA ALA A 475 14.55 4.96 -9.24
C ALA A 475 13.05 4.65 -9.34
N VAL A 476 12.29 5.09 -8.36
CA VAL A 476 10.85 4.84 -8.28
C VAL A 476 10.13 6.14 -7.92
N LEU A 477 8.99 6.35 -8.61
CA LEU A 477 8.07 7.45 -8.37
C LEU A 477 6.65 6.90 -8.33
N THR A 478 5.94 7.14 -7.24
CA THR A 478 4.56 6.72 -7.02
C THR A 478 3.69 7.93 -6.75
N ASP A 479 2.70 8.14 -7.61
CA ASP A 479 1.85 9.33 -7.56
C ASP A 479 0.37 8.99 -7.78
N LEU A 480 -0.50 9.47 -6.91
CA LEU A 480 -1.94 9.54 -7.18
C LEU A 480 -2.22 10.54 -8.31
N VAL A 481 -3.20 10.21 -9.12
CA VAL A 481 -3.74 11.07 -10.16
C VAL A 481 -5.25 10.87 -10.25
N PHE A 482 -5.99 11.91 -10.64
CA PHE A 482 -7.44 11.82 -10.74
C PHE A 482 -7.88 12.37 -12.11
N PRO A 483 -7.65 11.58 -13.19
CA PRO A 483 -7.95 11.99 -14.55
C PRO A 483 -9.47 12.16 -14.77
N ASP A 484 -9.82 13.09 -15.63
CA ASP A 484 -11.21 13.33 -16.03
C ASP A 484 -11.76 12.13 -16.83
N ARG A 485 -13.09 11.97 -16.82
CA ARG A 485 -13.76 10.95 -17.65
C ARG A 485 -13.40 11.11 -19.11
N GLY A 486 -12.99 9.99 -19.75
CA GLY A 486 -12.54 9.96 -21.15
C GLY A 486 -11.07 10.32 -21.35
N SER A 487 -10.31 10.58 -20.30
CA SER A 487 -8.86 10.70 -20.35
C SER A 487 -8.24 9.30 -20.29
N ASP A 488 -8.14 8.65 -21.44
CA ASP A 488 -7.71 7.26 -21.56
C ASP A 488 -6.56 7.06 -22.58
N ARG A 489 -6.05 8.15 -23.19
CA ARG A 489 -5.01 8.02 -24.21
C ARG A 489 -3.62 7.97 -23.58
N VAL A 490 -2.74 7.25 -24.29
CA VAL A 490 -1.31 7.16 -24.00
C VAL A 490 -0.54 7.65 -25.20
N HIS A 491 0.31 8.66 -25.00
CA HIS A 491 1.14 9.25 -26.05
C HIS A 491 2.61 9.13 -25.70
N LEU A 492 3.45 8.86 -26.69
CA LEU A 492 4.91 8.99 -26.56
C LEU A 492 5.32 10.39 -26.96
N PHE A 493 6.20 11.04 -26.18
CA PHE A 493 6.69 12.37 -26.49
C PHE A 493 8.22 12.43 -26.52
N ALA A 494 8.75 13.36 -27.32
CA ALA A 494 10.15 13.79 -27.30
C ALA A 494 10.19 15.29 -27.61
N ASP A 495 10.63 16.07 -26.65
CA ASP A 495 10.65 17.53 -26.74
C ASP A 495 12.07 18.03 -27.05
N GLY A 496 12.17 19.01 -27.96
CA GLY A 496 13.44 19.65 -28.34
C GLY A 496 14.36 18.80 -29.19
N GLY A 497 13.84 17.70 -29.77
CA GLY A 497 14.57 16.80 -30.65
C GLY A 497 13.83 15.48 -30.83
N ASN A 498 14.57 14.42 -31.09
CA ASN A 498 14.02 13.07 -31.30
C ASN A 498 14.58 12.07 -30.29
N ALA A 499 13.85 10.97 -30.08
CA ALA A 499 14.29 9.79 -29.37
C ALA A 499 13.82 8.53 -30.08
N ALA A 500 14.62 7.47 -30.09
CA ALA A 500 14.15 6.17 -30.48
C ALA A 500 13.49 5.48 -29.27
N VAL A 501 12.44 4.68 -29.51
CA VAL A 501 11.75 3.96 -28.46
C VAL A 501 11.23 2.61 -28.95
N GLU A 502 11.34 1.61 -28.11
CA GLU A 502 10.62 0.34 -28.16
C GLU A 502 9.60 0.35 -27.01
N VAL A 503 8.34 0.13 -27.31
CA VAL A 503 7.27 0.15 -26.30
C VAL A 503 6.33 -1.03 -26.45
N GLU A 504 5.95 -1.60 -25.33
CA GLU A 504 4.85 -2.55 -25.19
C GLU A 504 3.84 -2.01 -24.17
N VAL A 505 2.56 -2.12 -24.51
CA VAL A 505 1.46 -1.71 -23.65
C VAL A 505 0.53 -2.90 -23.49
N PHE A 506 0.21 -3.20 -22.24
CA PHE A 506 -0.73 -4.26 -21.87
C PHE A 506 -1.90 -3.63 -21.12
N ASP A 507 -3.11 -4.11 -21.36
CA ASP A 507 -4.23 -3.86 -20.46
C ASP A 507 -4.08 -4.79 -19.25
N LEU A 508 -4.40 -4.26 -18.05
CA LEU A 508 -4.39 -5.01 -16.82
C LEU A 508 -5.83 -5.28 -16.38
N THR A 509 -6.20 -6.56 -16.30
CA THR A 509 -7.58 -7.01 -15.99
C THR A 509 -7.51 -8.22 -15.06
N PRO A 510 -7.67 -8.01 -13.70
CA PRO A 510 -7.68 -9.10 -12.70
C PRO A 510 -8.80 -10.09 -12.88
#